data_106ca64f3e11e41e520c4ded8501cf4d
#
_entry.id   106ca64f3e11e41e520c4ded8501cf4d
#
_cell.length_a   1.000
_cell.length_b   1.000
_cell.length_c   1.000
_cell.angle_alpha   90.00
_cell.angle_beta   90.00
_cell.angle_gamma   90.00
#
_symmetry.space_group_name_H-M   'P 1'
#
loop_
_entity.id
_entity.type
_entity.pdbx_description
1 polymer ?
#
loop_
_entity_poly.entity_id
_entity_poly.type
_entity_poly.pdbx_seq_one_letter_code
_entity_poly.pdbx_strand_id
1 'polypeptide(L)'
;MTDKNIKKTQKAPIPKEDIQLYRLFAIFGAAILGFAGLRLIGSYEGRIFGFLAIGQWIAAALLIAVVAGLAYIRCVKKIDESEKVFTSVGIAYFLIPLLLMLVTYRHIHNANVKFQVAVALVSLFAVVYNVFKREFKNISALAFADALFLYYASARTYNGLETALAYVSKVLVFLVPVAVIVLLVIAMRAKGGKVVIGGKNIYTLPERFSGVLALVMAAFLLIAGVILVIYPAAFMYEMITLLVLYVIIGIVCTIRLI
;
A
#
# COMPACT_ATOMS: atom_id res chain seq x y z
N MET A 1 -25.96 52.52 10.10
CA MET A 1 -24.89 51.55 9.82
C MET A 1 -25.10 50.34 10.69
N THR A 2 -25.69 49.31 10.12
CA THR A 2 -26.10 48.09 10.83
C THR A 2 -25.05 47.02 10.56
N ASP A 3 -24.22 46.76 11.57
CA ASP A 3 -23.27 45.66 11.57
C ASP A 3 -23.98 44.31 11.45
N LYS A 4 -23.96 43.73 10.27
CA LYS A 4 -24.35 42.33 10.07
C LYS A 4 -23.25 41.42 10.59
N ASN A 5 -23.26 41.10 11.86
CA ASN A 5 -22.55 39.98 12.45
C ASN A 5 -23.10 38.68 11.85
N ILE A 6 -22.56 38.27 10.72
CA ILE A 6 -22.77 36.92 10.18
C ILE A 6 -22.05 35.97 11.12
N LYS A 7 -22.75 35.45 12.12
CA LYS A 7 -22.31 34.27 12.89
C LYS A 7 -22.02 33.15 11.89
N LYS A 8 -20.74 32.89 11.60
CA LYS A 8 -20.32 31.67 10.94
C LYS A 8 -20.87 30.53 11.78
N THR A 9 -21.91 29.87 11.29
CA THR A 9 -22.45 28.64 11.86
C THR A 9 -21.28 27.63 11.85
N GLN A 10 -20.63 27.40 12.99
CA GLN A 10 -19.67 26.34 13.14
C GLN A 10 -20.44 25.05 12.88
N LYS A 11 -20.18 24.42 11.72
CA LYS A 11 -20.70 23.09 11.44
C LYS A 11 -20.24 22.17 12.56
N ALA A 12 -21.18 21.44 13.16
CA ALA A 12 -20.85 20.43 14.16
C ALA A 12 -19.78 19.46 13.59
N PRO A 13 -18.78 19.08 14.39
CA PRO A 13 -17.75 18.15 13.94
C PRO A 13 -18.40 16.83 13.51
N ILE A 14 -17.96 16.32 12.34
CA ILE A 14 -18.48 15.05 11.80
C ILE A 14 -18.09 13.91 12.76
N PRO A 15 -19.02 13.02 13.15
CA PRO A 15 -18.69 11.86 13.96
C PRO A 15 -17.56 11.03 13.34
N LYS A 16 -16.66 10.47 14.18
CA LYS A 16 -15.50 9.70 13.69
C LYS A 16 -15.90 8.48 12.86
N GLU A 17 -17.04 7.87 13.20
CA GLU A 17 -17.61 6.73 12.48
C GLU A 17 -18.02 7.09 11.05
N ASP A 18 -18.66 8.26 10.88
CA ASP A 18 -19.04 8.76 9.56
C ASP A 18 -17.81 9.07 8.70
N ILE A 19 -16.74 9.60 9.29
CA ILE A 19 -15.49 9.86 8.57
C ILE A 19 -14.90 8.54 8.04
N GLN A 20 -14.93 7.47 8.83
CA GLN A 20 -14.44 6.15 8.39
C GLN A 20 -15.29 5.60 7.25
N LEU A 21 -16.60 5.70 7.34
CA LEU A 21 -17.53 5.26 6.31
C LEU A 21 -17.31 6.04 5.00
N TYR A 22 -17.19 7.36 5.04
CA TYR A 22 -16.90 8.18 3.86
C TYR A 22 -15.54 7.83 3.23
N ARG A 23 -14.52 7.53 4.04
CA ARG A 23 -13.22 7.05 3.54
C ARG A 23 -13.35 5.73 2.79
N LEU A 24 -14.15 4.78 3.29
CA LEU A 24 -14.41 3.52 2.61
C LEU A 24 -15.11 3.74 1.27
N PHE A 25 -16.14 4.57 1.21
CA PHE A 25 -16.80 4.92 -0.05
C PHE A 25 -15.84 5.56 -1.05
N ALA A 26 -14.94 6.45 -0.59
CA ALA A 26 -13.92 7.05 -1.44
C ALA A 26 -12.94 6.00 -2.00
N ILE A 27 -12.54 5.02 -1.20
CA ILE A 27 -11.65 3.92 -1.63
C ILE A 27 -12.35 3.07 -2.71
N PHE A 28 -13.60 2.66 -2.47
CA PHE A 28 -14.36 1.88 -3.45
C PHE A 28 -14.60 2.66 -4.75
N GLY A 29 -14.97 3.95 -4.65
CA GLY A 29 -15.13 4.82 -5.80
C GLY A 29 -13.85 4.95 -6.62
N ALA A 30 -12.71 5.17 -5.96
CA ALA A 30 -11.40 5.25 -6.61
C ALA A 30 -10.99 3.91 -7.26
N ALA A 31 -11.29 2.77 -6.62
CA ALA A 31 -11.04 1.45 -7.19
C ALA A 31 -11.85 1.22 -8.47
N ILE A 32 -13.15 1.51 -8.44
CA ILE A 32 -14.05 1.37 -9.60
C ILE A 32 -13.56 2.26 -10.75
N LEU A 33 -13.23 3.52 -10.47
CA LEU A 33 -12.70 4.45 -11.48
C LEU A 33 -11.35 3.97 -12.04
N GLY A 34 -10.47 3.42 -11.19
CA GLY A 34 -9.21 2.83 -11.60
C GLY A 34 -9.40 1.65 -12.55
N PHE A 35 -10.29 0.70 -12.20
CA PHE A 35 -10.62 -0.44 -13.07
C PHE A 35 -11.27 -0.01 -14.38
N ALA A 36 -12.24 0.92 -14.34
CA ALA A 36 -12.90 1.44 -15.53
C ALA A 36 -11.90 2.16 -16.46
N GLY A 37 -11.03 2.99 -15.89
CA GLY A 37 -9.97 3.69 -16.63
C GLY A 37 -9.00 2.72 -17.30
N LEU A 38 -8.51 1.71 -16.58
CA LEU A 38 -7.63 0.68 -17.14
C LEU A 38 -8.32 -0.13 -18.26
N ARG A 39 -9.59 -0.45 -18.08
CA ARG A 39 -10.36 -1.14 -19.12
C ARG A 39 -10.53 -0.29 -20.38
N LEU A 40 -10.81 0.99 -20.21
CA LEU A 40 -10.89 1.94 -21.34
C LEU A 40 -9.54 2.05 -22.07
N ILE A 41 -8.44 2.23 -21.34
CA ILE A 41 -7.09 2.28 -21.92
C ILE A 41 -6.81 1.00 -22.71
N GLY A 42 -7.06 -0.18 -22.12
CA GLY A 42 -6.86 -1.47 -22.80
C GLY A 42 -7.72 -1.66 -24.05
N SER A 43 -8.97 -1.13 -24.06
CA SER A 43 -9.87 -1.23 -25.20
C SER A 43 -9.43 -0.34 -26.39
N TYR A 44 -8.69 0.75 -26.10
CA TYR A 44 -8.27 1.74 -27.10
C TYR A 44 -6.74 1.79 -27.28
N GLU A 45 -6.01 0.79 -26.79
CA GLU A 45 -4.54 0.79 -26.72
C GLU A 45 -3.86 1.21 -28.03
N GLY A 46 -4.32 0.69 -29.17
CA GLY A 46 -3.76 1.05 -30.48
C GLY A 46 -3.99 2.50 -30.91
N ARG A 47 -5.08 3.14 -30.47
CA ARG A 47 -5.44 4.53 -30.85
C ARG A 47 -4.84 5.56 -29.88
N ILE A 48 -4.69 5.18 -28.61
CA ILE A 48 -4.26 6.06 -27.52
C ILE A 48 -2.74 6.04 -27.36
N PHE A 49 -2.03 5.14 -28.04
CA PHE A 49 -0.58 4.94 -27.85
C PHE A 49 0.25 6.23 -28.04
N GLY A 50 -0.15 7.09 -28.98
CA GLY A 50 0.47 8.40 -29.17
C GLY A 50 0.23 9.37 -28.01
N PHE A 51 -1.00 9.40 -27.49
CA PHE A 51 -1.34 10.24 -26.32
C PHE A 51 -0.67 9.73 -25.03
N LEU A 52 -0.50 8.41 -24.88
CA LEU A 52 0.21 7.83 -23.75
C LEU A 52 1.69 8.24 -23.74
N ALA A 53 2.29 8.50 -24.90
CA ALA A 53 3.68 8.96 -24.98
C ALA A 53 3.87 10.36 -24.36
N ILE A 54 2.94 11.27 -24.60
CA ILE A 54 2.94 12.60 -23.97
C ILE A 54 2.46 12.50 -22.53
N GLY A 55 1.40 11.72 -22.29
CA GLY A 55 0.79 11.51 -20.97
C GLY A 55 1.77 10.97 -19.93
N GLN A 56 2.72 10.10 -20.31
CA GLN A 56 3.72 9.58 -19.38
C GLN A 56 4.65 10.67 -18.80
N TRP A 57 5.03 11.67 -19.63
CA TRP A 57 5.87 12.79 -19.15
C TRP A 57 5.09 13.73 -18.24
N ILE A 58 3.83 13.99 -18.57
CA ILE A 58 2.93 14.77 -17.72
C ILE A 58 2.72 14.02 -16.38
N ALA A 59 2.48 12.72 -16.43
CA ALA A 59 2.32 11.90 -15.23
C ALA A 59 3.60 11.88 -14.37
N ALA A 60 4.79 11.82 -14.98
CA ALA A 60 6.05 11.90 -14.27
C ALA A 60 6.23 13.25 -13.55
N ALA A 61 5.92 14.35 -14.23
CA ALA A 61 5.98 15.69 -13.63
C ALA A 61 4.98 15.83 -12.46
N LEU A 62 3.75 15.33 -12.63
CA LEU A 62 2.73 15.33 -11.58
C LEU A 62 3.14 14.44 -10.41
N LEU A 63 3.77 13.29 -10.66
CA LEU A 63 4.27 12.40 -9.61
C LEU A 63 5.29 13.12 -8.73
N ILE A 64 6.25 13.81 -9.34
CA ILE A 64 7.25 14.61 -8.61
C ILE A 64 6.55 15.70 -7.80
N ALA A 65 5.58 16.42 -8.38
CA ALA A 65 4.83 17.46 -7.69
C ALA A 65 4.03 16.93 -6.50
N VAL A 66 3.38 15.75 -6.63
CA VAL A 66 2.61 15.11 -5.55
C VAL A 66 3.55 14.69 -4.41
N VAL A 67 4.69 14.06 -4.71
CA VAL A 67 5.66 13.63 -3.71
C VAL A 67 6.26 14.84 -2.99
N ALA A 68 6.66 15.87 -3.72
CA ALA A 68 7.20 17.10 -3.14
C ALA A 68 6.17 17.84 -2.28
N GLY A 69 4.91 17.93 -2.75
CA GLY A 69 3.80 18.54 -2.02
C GLY A 69 3.51 17.79 -0.72
N LEU A 70 3.54 16.47 -0.75
CA LEU A 70 3.33 15.63 0.43
C LEU A 70 4.47 15.79 1.45
N ALA A 71 5.71 15.81 0.98
CA ALA A 71 6.87 16.08 1.82
C ALA A 71 6.78 17.49 2.46
N TYR A 72 6.38 18.50 1.70
CA TYR A 72 6.17 19.85 2.21
C TYR A 72 5.09 19.91 3.29
N ILE A 73 3.91 19.30 3.06
CA ILE A 73 2.81 19.27 4.03
C ILE A 73 3.23 18.57 5.32
N ARG A 74 3.96 17.46 5.21
CA ARG A 74 4.39 16.65 6.36
C ARG A 74 5.56 17.24 7.13
N CYS A 75 6.58 17.73 6.42
CA CYS A 75 7.82 18.20 7.06
C CYS A 75 7.73 19.68 7.48
N VAL A 76 7.02 20.51 6.70
CA VAL A 76 7.00 21.97 6.94
C VAL A 76 5.71 22.40 7.64
N LYS A 77 4.54 22.08 7.08
CA LYS A 77 3.27 22.58 7.64
C LYS A 77 2.74 21.79 8.83
N LYS A 78 3.09 20.52 8.99
CA LYS A 78 2.64 19.63 10.07
C LYS A 78 1.14 19.71 10.36
N ILE A 79 0.32 19.76 9.29
CA ILE A 79 -1.14 19.92 9.40
C ILE A 79 -1.74 18.67 9.99
N ASP A 80 -2.55 18.81 11.04
CA ASP A 80 -3.40 17.72 11.54
C ASP A 80 -4.63 17.57 10.64
N GLU A 81 -4.76 16.38 10.05
CA GLU A 81 -5.84 16.03 9.14
C GLU A 81 -6.72 14.89 9.69
N SER A 82 -6.66 14.63 10.98
CA SER A 82 -7.38 13.51 11.62
C SER A 82 -8.90 13.58 11.41
N GLU A 83 -9.45 14.79 11.36
CA GLU A 83 -10.89 15.05 11.18
C GLU A 83 -11.34 15.16 9.73
N LYS A 84 -10.43 15.06 8.75
CA LYS A 84 -10.77 15.17 7.34
C LYS A 84 -11.07 13.81 6.72
N VAL A 85 -12.10 13.75 5.86
CA VAL A 85 -12.39 12.56 5.03
C VAL A 85 -11.25 12.34 4.04
N PHE A 86 -10.86 13.39 3.31
CA PHE A 86 -9.74 13.36 2.38
C PHE A 86 -8.49 13.93 3.04
N THR A 87 -7.59 13.05 3.45
CA THR A 87 -6.28 13.44 3.98
C THR A 87 -5.29 13.57 2.83
N SER A 88 -4.28 14.45 2.99
CA SER A 88 -3.20 14.59 2.00
C SER A 88 -2.49 13.26 1.72
N VAL A 89 -2.32 12.44 2.77
CA VAL A 89 -1.73 11.09 2.65
C VAL A 89 -2.67 10.14 1.91
N GLY A 90 -3.97 10.18 2.18
CA GLY A 90 -4.96 9.35 1.49
C GLY A 90 -5.03 9.68 0.00
N ILE A 91 -5.03 10.96 -0.35
CA ILE A 91 -5.00 11.40 -1.76
C ILE A 91 -3.71 10.93 -2.44
N ALA A 92 -2.55 11.14 -1.80
CA ALA A 92 -1.28 10.70 -2.35
C ALA A 92 -1.18 9.18 -2.48
N TYR A 93 -1.77 8.43 -1.56
CA TYR A 93 -1.83 6.97 -1.59
C TYR A 93 -2.51 6.43 -2.86
N PHE A 94 -3.50 7.15 -3.42
CA PHE A 94 -4.13 6.80 -4.70
C PHE A 94 -3.41 7.42 -5.90
N LEU A 95 -2.99 8.68 -5.80
CA LEU A 95 -2.35 9.38 -6.91
C LEU A 95 -0.98 8.82 -7.26
N ILE A 96 -0.15 8.47 -6.28
CA ILE A 96 1.21 7.98 -6.53
C ILE A 96 1.19 6.66 -7.32
N PRO A 97 0.46 5.60 -6.92
CA PRO A 97 0.35 4.39 -7.72
C PRO A 97 -0.24 4.63 -9.13
N LEU A 98 -1.28 5.45 -9.23
CA LEU A 98 -1.91 5.79 -10.51
C LEU A 98 -0.92 6.46 -11.46
N LEU A 99 -0.18 7.45 -10.98
CA LEU A 99 0.82 8.16 -11.78
C LEU A 99 2.00 7.25 -12.16
N LEU A 100 2.46 6.39 -11.24
CA LEU A 100 3.46 5.36 -11.53
C LEU A 100 2.98 4.39 -12.62
N MET A 101 1.73 3.97 -12.56
CA MET A 101 1.13 3.13 -13.59
C MET A 101 1.16 3.83 -14.95
N LEU A 102 0.75 5.11 -15.03
CA LEU A 102 0.75 5.87 -16.28
C LEU A 102 2.16 6.05 -16.85
N VAL A 103 3.16 6.33 -16.00
CA VAL A 103 4.57 6.47 -16.40
C VAL A 103 5.11 5.15 -16.96
N THR A 104 4.76 4.03 -16.35
CA THR A 104 5.33 2.72 -16.70
C THR A 104 4.49 1.91 -17.70
N TYR A 105 3.26 2.35 -18.02
CA TYR A 105 2.31 1.59 -18.83
C TYR A 105 2.87 1.08 -20.15
N ARG A 106 3.60 1.93 -20.88
CA ARG A 106 4.19 1.58 -22.19
C ARG A 106 5.36 0.62 -22.11
N HIS A 107 5.98 0.51 -20.94
CA HIS A 107 7.20 -0.26 -20.70
C HIS A 107 6.94 -1.62 -20.08
N ILE A 108 5.68 -1.93 -19.76
CA ILE A 108 5.30 -3.18 -19.09
C ILE A 108 4.45 -4.01 -20.05
N HIS A 109 4.88 -5.23 -20.32
CA HIS A 109 4.09 -6.17 -21.12
C HIS A 109 2.83 -6.59 -20.34
N ASN A 110 1.69 -6.63 -21.04
CA ASN A 110 0.37 -6.86 -20.42
C ASN A 110 0.08 -5.92 -19.23
N ALA A 111 0.50 -4.65 -19.36
CA ALA A 111 0.37 -3.63 -18.33
C ALA A 111 -1.04 -3.54 -17.75
N ASN A 112 -2.07 -3.63 -18.61
CA ASN A 112 -3.46 -3.55 -18.21
C ASN A 112 -3.82 -4.59 -17.14
N VAL A 113 -3.47 -5.87 -17.35
CA VAL A 113 -3.77 -6.94 -16.37
C VAL A 113 -2.95 -6.76 -15.09
N LYS A 114 -1.66 -6.45 -15.22
CA LYS A 114 -0.76 -6.23 -14.07
C LYS A 114 -1.25 -5.07 -13.19
N PHE A 115 -1.72 -3.99 -13.82
CA PHE A 115 -2.24 -2.83 -13.09
C PHE A 115 -3.61 -3.07 -12.48
N GLN A 116 -4.49 -3.85 -13.12
CA GLN A 116 -5.75 -4.25 -12.50
C GLN A 116 -5.49 -5.04 -11.19
N VAL A 117 -4.54 -5.97 -11.20
CA VAL A 117 -4.12 -6.69 -9.99
C VAL A 117 -3.57 -5.73 -8.93
N ALA A 118 -2.72 -4.78 -9.33
CA ALA A 118 -2.17 -3.80 -8.40
C ALA A 118 -3.27 -2.89 -7.80
N VAL A 119 -4.23 -2.41 -8.61
CA VAL A 119 -5.37 -1.62 -8.13
C VAL A 119 -6.20 -2.42 -7.13
N ALA A 120 -6.47 -3.71 -7.40
CA ALA A 120 -7.20 -4.58 -6.49
C ALA A 120 -6.48 -4.71 -5.14
N LEU A 121 -5.17 -5.03 -5.15
CA LEU A 121 -4.36 -5.18 -3.95
C LEU A 121 -4.28 -3.88 -3.14
N VAL A 122 -3.98 -2.76 -3.79
CA VAL A 122 -3.89 -1.44 -3.15
C VAL A 122 -5.23 -1.05 -2.52
N SER A 123 -6.34 -1.27 -3.22
CA SER A 123 -7.69 -0.97 -2.71
C SER A 123 -8.06 -1.85 -1.52
N LEU A 124 -7.76 -3.14 -1.58
CA LEU A 124 -7.99 -4.07 -0.48
C LEU A 124 -7.16 -3.68 0.75
N PHE A 125 -5.88 -3.34 0.56
CA PHE A 125 -5.03 -2.84 1.64
C PHE A 125 -5.57 -1.53 2.24
N ALA A 126 -6.06 -0.60 1.41
CA ALA A 126 -6.63 0.65 1.89
C ALA A 126 -7.89 0.41 2.75
N VAL A 127 -8.75 -0.55 2.38
CA VAL A 127 -9.89 -0.98 3.20
C VAL A 127 -9.40 -1.52 4.55
N VAL A 128 -8.47 -2.46 4.54
CA VAL A 128 -7.90 -3.04 5.77
C VAL A 128 -7.28 -1.94 6.64
N TYR A 129 -6.54 -1.02 6.04
CA TYR A 129 -5.91 0.09 6.76
C TYR A 129 -6.92 1.01 7.46
N ASN A 130 -8.13 1.18 6.92
CA ASN A 130 -9.15 2.02 7.53
C ASN A 130 -10.01 1.28 8.56
N VAL A 131 -10.27 -0.02 8.37
CA VAL A 131 -11.19 -0.79 9.20
C VAL A 131 -10.51 -1.38 10.43
N PHE A 132 -9.30 -1.93 10.27
CA PHE A 132 -8.67 -2.71 11.33
C PHE A 132 -7.78 -1.88 12.25
N LYS A 133 -7.48 -2.42 13.44
CA LYS A 133 -6.55 -1.84 14.41
C LYS A 133 -5.10 -1.88 13.92
N ARG A 134 -4.23 -1.12 14.58
CA ARG A 134 -2.82 -0.91 14.21
C ARG A 134 -2.03 -2.21 14.06
N GLU A 135 -2.32 -3.21 14.90
CA GLU A 135 -1.65 -4.52 14.90
C GLU A 135 -1.81 -5.21 13.54
N PHE A 136 -3.06 -5.35 13.11
CA PHE A 136 -3.37 -6.02 11.84
C PHE A 136 -2.92 -5.21 10.61
N LYS A 137 -2.93 -3.88 10.71
CA LYS A 137 -2.41 -2.99 9.64
C LYS A 137 -0.96 -3.29 9.29
N ASN A 138 -0.10 -3.49 10.28
CA ASN A 138 1.33 -3.76 10.06
C ASN A 138 1.54 -5.13 9.39
N ILE A 139 0.80 -6.15 9.83
CA ILE A 139 0.84 -7.49 9.22
C ILE A 139 0.33 -7.44 7.79
N SER A 140 -0.76 -6.71 7.56
CA SER A 140 -1.33 -6.53 6.23
C SER A 140 -0.37 -5.79 5.30
N ALA A 141 0.27 -4.72 5.77
CA ALA A 141 1.26 -3.99 4.97
C ALA A 141 2.40 -4.90 4.50
N LEU A 142 2.90 -5.77 5.40
CA LEU A 142 3.91 -6.76 5.06
C LEU A 142 3.38 -7.75 4.02
N ALA A 143 2.23 -8.38 4.27
CA ALA A 143 1.64 -9.37 3.39
C ALA A 143 1.35 -8.82 1.98
N PHE A 144 0.80 -7.61 1.87
CA PHE A 144 0.51 -6.98 0.58
C PHE A 144 1.78 -6.55 -0.16
N ALA A 145 2.80 -6.02 0.53
CA ALA A 145 4.07 -5.66 -0.08
C ALA A 145 4.74 -6.92 -0.67
N ASP A 146 4.80 -7.99 0.11
CA ASP A 146 5.44 -9.23 -0.34
C ASP A 146 4.62 -9.95 -1.41
N ALA A 147 3.29 -9.90 -1.38
CA ALA A 147 2.47 -10.40 -2.48
C ALA A 147 2.81 -9.70 -3.81
N LEU A 148 3.02 -8.39 -3.80
CA LEU A 148 3.47 -7.65 -4.98
C LEU A 148 4.89 -8.06 -5.40
N PHE A 149 5.82 -8.21 -4.46
CA PHE A 149 7.18 -8.63 -4.79
C PHE A 149 7.23 -10.06 -5.32
N LEU A 150 6.49 -11.00 -4.75
CA LEU A 150 6.35 -12.37 -5.25
C LEU A 150 5.78 -12.36 -6.67
N TYR A 151 4.75 -11.55 -6.92
CA TYR A 151 4.14 -11.44 -8.24
C TYR A 151 5.15 -10.95 -9.29
N TYR A 152 5.89 -9.87 -9.01
CA TYR A 152 6.87 -9.34 -9.95
C TYR A 152 8.11 -10.23 -10.07
N ALA A 153 8.53 -10.89 -8.98
CA ALA A 153 9.66 -11.81 -9.00
C ALA A 153 9.40 -13.08 -9.84
N SER A 154 8.13 -13.54 -9.91
CA SER A 154 7.69 -14.68 -10.70
C SER A 154 7.35 -14.35 -12.15
N ALA A 155 7.12 -13.05 -12.47
CA ALA A 155 6.66 -12.62 -13.78
C ALA A 155 7.71 -12.89 -14.86
N ARG A 156 7.24 -13.34 -16.03
CA ARG A 156 8.10 -13.38 -17.22
C ARG A 156 8.45 -11.96 -17.65
N THR A 157 9.71 -11.73 -17.96
CA THR A 157 10.24 -10.43 -18.34
C THR A 157 10.43 -10.38 -19.86
N TYR A 158 10.01 -9.28 -20.47
CA TYR A 158 10.07 -9.09 -21.92
C TYR A 158 10.95 -7.92 -22.35
N ASN A 159 11.32 -7.05 -21.40
CA ASN A 159 12.15 -5.88 -21.66
C ASN A 159 13.05 -5.55 -20.45
N GLY A 160 13.98 -4.61 -20.62
CA GLY A 160 14.96 -4.26 -19.59
C GLY A 160 14.34 -3.72 -18.30
N LEU A 161 13.24 -2.94 -18.39
CA LEU A 161 12.56 -2.40 -17.21
C LEU A 161 11.90 -3.53 -16.40
N GLU A 162 11.20 -4.45 -17.05
CA GLU A 162 10.58 -5.60 -16.37
C GLU A 162 11.63 -6.50 -15.73
N THR A 163 12.76 -6.70 -16.43
CA THR A 163 13.89 -7.45 -15.90
C THR A 163 14.45 -6.78 -14.64
N ALA A 164 14.65 -5.47 -14.67
CA ALA A 164 15.10 -4.71 -13.48
C ALA A 164 14.11 -4.81 -12.32
N LEU A 165 12.80 -4.64 -12.59
CA LEU A 165 11.75 -4.78 -11.57
C LEU A 165 11.73 -6.21 -10.98
N ALA A 166 11.88 -7.23 -11.80
CA ALA A 166 11.94 -8.62 -11.33
C ALA A 166 13.16 -8.86 -10.43
N TYR A 167 14.34 -8.35 -10.78
CA TYR A 167 15.54 -8.47 -9.91
C TYR A 167 15.37 -7.70 -8.60
N VAL A 168 14.89 -6.46 -8.64
CA VAL A 168 14.62 -5.67 -7.44
C VAL A 168 13.60 -6.39 -6.56
N SER A 169 12.54 -6.93 -7.14
CA SER A 169 11.52 -7.68 -6.40
C SER A 169 12.08 -8.95 -5.76
N LYS A 170 12.96 -9.69 -6.45
CA LYS A 170 13.66 -10.86 -5.88
C LYS A 170 14.52 -10.48 -4.67
N VAL A 171 15.18 -9.34 -4.70
CA VAL A 171 15.95 -8.83 -3.56
C VAL A 171 15.02 -8.41 -2.41
N LEU A 172 13.94 -7.69 -2.72
CA LEU A 172 13.01 -7.17 -1.71
C LEU A 172 12.22 -8.27 -1.00
N VAL A 173 11.88 -9.38 -1.70
CA VAL A 173 11.24 -10.58 -1.10
C VAL A 173 12.05 -11.14 0.07
N PHE A 174 13.39 -11.00 0.05
CA PHE A 174 14.24 -11.43 1.16
C PHE A 174 14.51 -10.29 2.15
N LEU A 175 14.85 -9.12 1.63
CA LEU A 175 15.32 -8.01 2.46
C LEU A 175 14.21 -7.50 3.39
N VAL A 176 12.97 -7.40 2.90
CA VAL A 176 11.85 -6.87 3.68
C VAL A 176 11.49 -7.80 4.85
N PRO A 177 11.22 -9.10 4.66
CA PRO A 177 10.95 -10.00 5.79
C PRO A 177 12.10 -10.10 6.78
N VAL A 178 13.35 -10.13 6.32
CA VAL A 178 14.52 -10.15 7.21
C VAL A 178 14.59 -8.89 8.05
N ALA A 179 14.42 -7.71 7.45
CA ALA A 179 14.40 -6.45 8.18
C ALA A 179 13.28 -6.40 9.22
N VAL A 180 12.09 -6.91 8.86
CA VAL A 180 10.95 -6.99 9.78
C VAL A 180 11.24 -7.96 10.93
N ILE A 181 11.79 -9.15 10.66
CA ILE A 181 12.17 -10.12 11.70
C ILE A 181 13.18 -9.50 12.68
N VAL A 182 14.22 -8.84 12.17
CA VAL A 182 15.22 -8.16 13.01
C VAL A 182 14.58 -7.08 13.88
N LEU A 183 13.75 -6.22 13.30
CA LEU A 183 13.03 -5.16 14.03
C LEU A 183 12.11 -5.74 15.11
N LEU A 184 11.36 -6.79 14.79
CA LEU A 184 10.45 -7.44 15.74
C LEU A 184 11.21 -8.12 16.88
N VAL A 185 12.30 -8.81 16.60
CA VAL A 185 13.14 -9.46 17.63
C VAL A 185 13.74 -8.41 18.58
N ILE A 186 14.25 -7.29 18.04
CA ILE A 186 14.75 -6.18 18.86
C ILE A 186 13.60 -5.59 19.70
N ALA A 187 12.44 -5.32 19.08
CA ALA A 187 11.28 -4.77 19.79
C ALA A 187 10.77 -5.68 20.91
N MET A 188 10.72 -7.00 20.67
CA MET A 188 10.28 -7.96 21.70
C MET A 188 11.25 -8.09 22.88
N ARG A 189 12.56 -7.87 22.64
CA ARG A 189 13.60 -7.89 23.69
C ARG A 189 13.68 -6.56 24.44
N ALA A 190 13.29 -5.45 23.82
CA ALA A 190 13.37 -4.12 24.43
C ALA A 190 12.35 -3.94 25.56
N LYS A 191 12.75 -3.30 26.65
CA LYS A 191 11.86 -2.90 27.74
C LYS A 191 10.79 -1.96 27.18
N GLY A 192 9.50 -2.35 27.29
CA GLY A 192 8.37 -1.58 26.76
C GLY A 192 8.15 -1.69 25.26
N GLY A 193 8.79 -2.65 24.54
CA GLY A 193 8.54 -2.89 23.13
C GLY A 193 8.95 -1.76 22.18
N LYS A 194 9.86 -0.86 22.60
CA LYS A 194 10.28 0.31 21.83
C LYS A 194 11.66 0.09 21.22
N VAL A 195 11.76 0.27 19.90
CA VAL A 195 13.03 0.31 19.18
C VAL A 195 13.47 1.75 19.04
N VAL A 196 14.56 2.10 19.73
CA VAL A 196 15.13 3.46 19.72
C VAL A 196 16.48 3.41 19.01
N ILE A 197 16.65 4.21 17.96
CA ILE A 197 17.91 4.38 17.23
C ILE A 197 18.24 5.87 17.22
N GLY A 198 19.46 6.24 17.66
CA GLY A 198 19.89 7.64 17.71
C GLY A 198 19.01 8.54 18.58
N GLY A 199 18.43 8.00 19.68
CA GLY A 199 17.54 8.75 20.57
C GLY A 199 16.11 8.96 20.04
N LYS A 200 15.81 8.49 18.81
CA LYS A 200 14.46 8.57 18.25
C LYS A 200 13.76 7.22 18.32
N ASN A 201 12.50 7.23 18.73
CA ASN A 201 11.67 6.02 18.71
C ASN A 201 11.23 5.75 17.27
N ILE A 202 11.79 4.69 16.66
CA ILE A 202 11.51 4.29 15.26
C ILE A 202 10.30 3.38 15.20
N TYR A 203 10.18 2.45 16.14
CA TYR A 203 9.10 1.48 16.15
C TYR A 203 8.66 1.19 17.58
N THR A 204 7.35 1.08 17.78
CA THR A 204 6.76 0.62 19.05
C THR A 204 5.88 -0.58 18.76
N LEU A 205 6.19 -1.70 19.38
CA LEU A 205 5.39 -2.92 19.29
C LEU A 205 4.05 -2.70 20.00
N PRO A 206 2.90 -2.83 19.33
CA PRO A 206 1.59 -2.61 19.97
C PRO A 206 1.34 -3.61 21.09
N GLU A 207 1.49 -4.89 20.79
CA GLU A 207 1.38 -6.01 21.72
C GLU A 207 2.39 -7.11 21.37
N ARG A 208 2.81 -7.89 22.38
CA ARG A 208 3.72 -9.04 22.16
C ARG A 208 3.12 -10.09 21.23
N PHE A 209 1.83 -10.33 21.38
CA PHE A 209 1.14 -11.33 20.55
C PHE A 209 1.08 -10.93 19.06
N SER A 210 0.78 -9.68 18.76
CA SER A 210 0.81 -9.18 17.37
C SER A 210 2.21 -9.25 16.79
N GLY A 211 3.25 -9.07 17.61
CA GLY A 211 4.64 -9.27 17.24
C GLY A 211 4.93 -10.72 16.84
N VAL A 212 4.40 -11.69 17.57
CA VAL A 212 4.54 -13.13 17.23
C VAL A 212 3.84 -13.44 15.90
N LEU A 213 2.62 -12.95 15.67
CA LEU A 213 1.90 -13.16 14.42
C LEU A 213 2.62 -12.50 13.22
N ALA A 214 3.15 -11.30 13.41
CA ALA A 214 3.95 -10.63 12.39
C ALA A 214 5.25 -11.39 12.08
N LEU A 215 5.87 -11.99 13.10
CA LEU A 215 7.06 -12.83 12.94
C LEU A 215 6.76 -14.12 12.19
N VAL A 216 5.63 -14.77 12.48
CA VAL A 216 5.16 -15.95 11.73
C VAL A 216 4.92 -15.60 10.26
N MET A 217 4.26 -14.46 9.99
CA MET A 217 4.05 -14.00 8.62
C MET A 217 5.38 -13.72 7.92
N ALA A 218 6.29 -12.99 8.55
CA ALA A 218 7.59 -12.66 7.95
C ALA A 218 8.45 -13.91 7.70
N ALA A 219 8.43 -14.90 8.61
CA ALA A 219 9.12 -16.17 8.41
C ALA A 219 8.53 -16.97 7.24
N PHE A 220 7.19 -17.01 7.14
CA PHE A 220 6.52 -17.65 6.01
C PHE A 220 6.93 -16.99 4.68
N LEU A 221 6.92 -15.66 4.60
CA LEU A 221 7.27 -14.91 3.40
C LEU A 221 8.74 -15.12 2.99
N LEU A 222 9.64 -15.24 3.97
CA LEU A 222 11.04 -15.59 3.71
C LEU A 222 11.16 -16.99 3.08
N ILE A 223 10.43 -17.97 3.61
CA ILE A 223 10.41 -19.34 3.08
C ILE A 223 9.83 -19.35 1.67
N ALA A 224 8.70 -18.67 1.45
CA ALA A 224 8.07 -18.52 0.13
C ALA A 224 9.05 -17.91 -0.88
N GLY A 225 9.76 -16.84 -0.49
CA GLY A 225 10.81 -16.23 -1.33
C GLY A 225 11.91 -17.22 -1.73
N VAL A 226 12.37 -18.05 -0.81
CA VAL A 226 13.38 -19.11 -1.10
C VAL A 226 12.82 -20.13 -2.10
N ILE A 227 11.61 -20.64 -1.86
CA ILE A 227 10.96 -21.61 -2.74
C ILE A 227 10.78 -21.02 -4.14
N LEU A 228 10.32 -19.76 -4.24
CA LEU A 228 10.12 -19.10 -5.53
C LEU A 228 11.40 -18.96 -6.35
N VAL A 229 12.53 -18.70 -5.69
CA VAL A 229 13.83 -18.61 -6.40
C VAL A 229 14.28 -19.96 -6.92
N ILE A 230 14.03 -21.03 -6.15
CA ILE A 230 14.42 -22.41 -6.54
C ILE A 230 13.42 -22.97 -7.56
N TYR A 231 12.13 -22.73 -7.35
CA TYR A 231 11.05 -23.30 -8.15
C TYR A 231 9.97 -22.26 -8.49
N PRO A 232 10.17 -21.42 -9.51
CA PRO A 232 9.23 -20.34 -9.87
C PRO A 232 7.81 -20.80 -10.18
N ALA A 233 7.62 -22.08 -10.57
CA ALA A 233 6.30 -22.65 -10.83
C ALA A 233 5.45 -22.79 -9.55
N ALA A 234 6.05 -22.74 -8.36
CA ALA A 234 5.33 -22.78 -7.09
C ALA A 234 4.54 -21.51 -6.79
N PHE A 235 4.72 -20.42 -7.54
CA PHE A 235 4.11 -19.11 -7.30
C PHE A 235 2.61 -19.16 -6.95
N MET A 236 1.81 -19.92 -7.71
CA MET A 236 0.36 -20.00 -7.45
C MET A 236 0.06 -20.65 -6.10
N TYR A 237 0.81 -21.71 -5.73
CA TYR A 237 0.64 -22.38 -4.45
C TYR A 237 1.05 -21.47 -3.29
N GLU A 238 2.11 -20.71 -3.45
CA GLU A 238 2.58 -19.74 -2.45
C GLU A 238 1.58 -18.60 -2.25
N MET A 239 1.01 -18.07 -3.32
CA MET A 239 -0.03 -17.03 -3.23
C MET A 239 -1.30 -17.52 -2.54
N ILE A 240 -1.74 -18.75 -2.82
CA ILE A 240 -2.89 -19.36 -2.14
C ILE A 240 -2.56 -19.56 -0.65
N THR A 241 -1.39 -20.09 -0.33
CA THR A 241 -0.96 -20.32 1.06
C THR A 241 -0.84 -18.99 1.82
N LEU A 242 -0.28 -17.96 1.19
CA LEU A 242 -0.23 -16.61 1.75
C LEU A 242 -1.63 -16.07 2.06
N LEU A 243 -2.57 -16.22 1.13
CA LEU A 243 -3.95 -15.79 1.32
C LEU A 243 -4.61 -16.51 2.50
N VAL A 244 -4.47 -17.84 2.57
CA VAL A 244 -5.02 -18.66 3.66
C VAL A 244 -4.42 -18.23 5.00
N LEU A 245 -3.11 -18.09 5.08
CA LEU A 245 -2.42 -17.65 6.30
C LEU A 245 -2.87 -16.24 6.71
N TYR A 246 -3.00 -15.34 5.76
CA TYR A 246 -3.47 -13.97 6.00
C TYR A 246 -4.89 -13.94 6.56
N VAL A 247 -5.81 -14.75 6.01
CA VAL A 247 -7.18 -14.88 6.49
C VAL A 247 -7.21 -15.45 7.92
N ILE A 248 -6.42 -16.50 8.20
CA ILE A 248 -6.33 -17.09 9.55
C ILE A 248 -5.84 -16.04 10.56
N ILE A 249 -4.78 -15.31 10.24
CA ILE A 249 -4.27 -14.24 11.10
C ILE A 249 -5.32 -13.13 11.29
N GLY A 250 -6.05 -12.77 10.23
CA GLY A 250 -7.15 -11.81 10.28
C GLY A 250 -8.25 -12.23 11.25
N ILE A 251 -8.68 -13.50 11.18
CA ILE A 251 -9.68 -14.07 12.09
C ILE A 251 -9.18 -14.03 13.53
N VAL A 252 -7.94 -14.49 13.79
CA VAL A 252 -7.34 -14.48 15.13
C VAL A 252 -7.25 -13.07 15.69
N CYS A 253 -6.83 -12.09 14.88
CA CYS A 253 -6.80 -10.69 15.28
C CYS A 253 -8.21 -10.15 15.59
N THR A 254 -9.22 -10.55 14.81
CA THR A 254 -10.61 -10.09 15.00
C THR A 254 -11.23 -10.68 16.27
N ILE A 255 -11.08 -11.98 16.51
CA ILE A 255 -11.62 -12.65 17.71
C ILE A 255 -11.04 -12.05 19.00
N ARG A 256 -9.78 -11.62 18.99
CA ARG A 256 -9.14 -10.99 20.14
C ARG A 256 -9.59 -9.55 20.41
N LEU A 257 -10.32 -8.96 19.47
CA LEU A 257 -10.81 -7.59 19.53
C LEU A 257 -12.23 -7.48 20.12
N ILE A 258 -12.93 -8.62 20.20
CA ILE A 258 -14.21 -8.78 20.86
C ILE A 258 -13.98 -9.22 22.29
#